data_f2a4edebd6f0aef14a85abb6b2f4d741
#
_entry.id   f2a4edebd6f0aef14a85abb6b2f4d741
#
_cell.length_a   1.000
_cell.length_b   1.000
_cell.length_c   1.000
_cell.angle_alpha   90.00
_cell.angle_beta   90.00
_cell.angle_gamma   90.00
#
_symmetry.space_group_name_H-M   'P 1'
#
loop_
_entity.id
_entity.type
_entity.pdbx_description
1 polymer ?
#
loop_
_entity_poly.entity_id
_entity_poly.type
_entity_poly.pdbx_seq_one_letter_code
_entity_poly.pdbx_strand_id
1 'polypeptide(L)'
;MKTNAVPPKMREWTDTWIKLNPEYHYNFVDDDEMRKFIRFSFPDYLQAFEKMKQGASKADLWRYLVMFKYGGVYADIDCSCVNPLKEWIDPDAAYVTQLGVNKDVCQWLIISIPGNPILFRAAERALDNSLNDRRRAEYSGFELHMSNLQLREQETRFKIEHHVLSLAGPPILQEAAEDCFKNQTCPEIFNHTQVVCTSGETSCNFKGNVKHDYGNKNY
;
A
#
# COMPACT_ATOMS: atom_id res chain seq x y z
N MET A 1 -11.30 7.14 -1.85
CA MET A 1 -12.75 7.16 -2.16
C MET A 1 -13.23 8.60 -2.27
N LYS A 2 -14.13 8.88 -3.21
CA LYS A 2 -14.59 10.26 -3.51
C LYS A 2 -15.65 10.82 -2.56
N THR A 3 -16.10 10.05 -1.57
CA THR A 3 -17.13 10.50 -0.61
C THR A 3 -16.91 9.88 0.76
N ASN A 4 -17.30 10.61 1.82
CA ASN A 4 -17.31 10.10 3.21
C ASN A 4 -18.36 8.99 3.46
N ALA A 5 -19.09 8.56 2.44
CA ALA A 5 -20.07 7.48 2.55
C ALA A 5 -19.39 6.16 2.21
N VAL A 6 -18.98 5.42 3.24
CA VAL A 6 -18.50 4.05 3.08
C VAL A 6 -19.62 3.18 2.55
N PRO A 7 -19.45 2.46 1.42
CA PRO A 7 -20.44 1.50 0.93
C PRO A 7 -20.81 0.46 1.99
N PRO A 8 -22.07 -0.03 2.04
CA PRO A 8 -22.53 -0.94 3.09
C PRO A 8 -21.63 -2.17 3.27
N LYS A 9 -21.21 -2.80 2.17
CA LYS A 9 -20.31 -3.97 2.21
C LYS A 9 -18.95 -3.65 2.85
N MET A 10 -18.39 -2.48 2.56
CA MET A 10 -17.13 -2.05 3.15
C MET A 10 -17.28 -1.71 4.62
N ARG A 11 -18.48 -1.28 5.07
CA ARG A 11 -18.76 -1.09 6.51
C ARG A 11 -18.64 -2.39 7.29
N GLU A 12 -19.14 -3.49 6.74
CA GLU A 12 -19.00 -4.79 7.40
C GLU A 12 -17.53 -5.13 7.66
N TRP A 13 -16.64 -4.82 6.72
CA TRP A 13 -15.20 -5.04 6.90
C TRP A 13 -14.58 -4.07 7.90
N THR A 14 -14.87 -2.77 7.79
CA THR A 14 -14.34 -1.77 8.73
C THR A 14 -14.84 -2.01 10.16
N ASP A 15 -16.08 -2.46 10.34
CA ASP A 15 -16.64 -2.80 11.66
C ASP A 15 -15.88 -3.93 12.35
N THR A 16 -15.26 -4.86 11.58
CA THR A 16 -14.44 -5.92 12.19
C THR A 16 -13.20 -5.36 12.86
N TRP A 17 -12.56 -4.34 12.27
CA TRP A 17 -11.40 -3.66 12.88
C TRP A 17 -11.77 -2.96 14.17
N ILE A 18 -12.87 -2.20 14.17
CA ILE A 18 -13.35 -1.45 15.32
C ILE A 18 -13.73 -2.39 16.48
N LYS A 19 -14.47 -3.48 16.16
CA LYS A 19 -14.96 -4.43 17.17
C LYS A 19 -13.85 -5.25 17.81
N LEU A 20 -12.87 -5.67 17.01
CA LEU A 20 -11.79 -6.54 17.48
C LEU A 20 -10.66 -5.79 18.16
N ASN A 21 -10.52 -4.48 17.90
CA ASN A 21 -9.43 -3.66 18.40
C ASN A 21 -9.96 -2.35 19.01
N PRO A 22 -10.79 -2.41 20.06
CA PRO A 22 -11.42 -1.22 20.65
C PRO A 22 -10.43 -0.27 21.32
N GLU A 23 -9.21 -0.72 21.58
CA GLU A 23 -8.10 0.09 22.10
C GLU A 23 -7.48 1.02 21.06
N TYR A 24 -7.75 0.80 19.74
CA TYR A 24 -7.28 1.64 18.65
C TYR A 24 -8.32 2.67 18.24
N HIS A 25 -7.86 3.85 17.87
CA HIS A 25 -8.71 4.86 17.24
C HIS A 25 -8.79 4.59 15.73
N TYR A 26 -9.99 4.30 15.22
CA TYR A 26 -10.22 4.08 13.81
C TYR A 26 -10.42 5.40 13.07
N ASN A 27 -9.64 5.63 12.01
CA ASN A 27 -9.74 6.78 11.13
C ASN A 27 -10.08 6.32 9.71
N PHE A 28 -11.24 6.71 9.21
CA PHE A 28 -11.55 6.63 7.80
C PHE A 28 -11.06 7.90 7.11
N VAL A 29 -10.34 7.76 6.00
CA VAL A 29 -9.75 8.90 5.28
C VAL A 29 -10.20 8.86 3.82
N ASP A 30 -10.79 9.95 3.35
CA ASP A 30 -11.20 10.12 1.96
C ASP A 30 -10.13 10.85 1.12
N ASP A 31 -10.41 11.03 -0.19
CA ASP A 31 -9.46 11.64 -1.14
C ASP A 31 -9.13 13.10 -0.77
N ASP A 32 -10.10 13.85 -0.21
CA ASP A 32 -9.88 15.24 0.22
C ASP A 32 -9.03 15.32 1.49
N GLU A 33 -9.23 14.38 2.41
CA GLU A 33 -8.44 14.29 3.64
C GLU A 33 -7.01 13.85 3.34
N MET A 34 -6.80 12.89 2.43
CA MET A 34 -5.47 12.52 1.93
C MET A 34 -4.75 13.75 1.35
N ARG A 35 -5.44 14.52 0.50
CA ARG A 35 -4.89 15.72 -0.10
C ARG A 35 -4.52 16.79 0.93
N LYS A 36 -5.40 17.03 1.91
CA LYS A 36 -5.15 17.96 3.01
C LYS A 36 -3.92 17.52 3.82
N PHE A 37 -3.86 16.23 4.17
CA PHE A 37 -2.72 15.68 4.90
C PHE A 37 -1.40 15.91 4.16
N ILE A 38 -1.32 15.58 2.86
CA ILE A 38 -0.13 15.81 2.03
C ILE A 38 0.23 17.30 2.03
N ARG A 39 -0.75 18.16 1.75
CA ARG A 39 -0.53 19.61 1.67
C ARG A 39 0.07 20.21 2.95
N PHE A 40 -0.42 19.78 4.12
CA PHE A 40 0.00 20.37 5.39
C PHE A 40 1.18 19.67 6.04
N SER A 41 1.35 18.37 5.80
CA SER A 41 2.40 17.58 6.46
C SER A 41 3.62 17.33 5.60
N PHE A 42 3.43 17.26 4.28
CA PHE A 42 4.47 16.94 3.30
C PHE A 42 4.30 17.78 2.02
N PRO A 43 4.38 19.12 2.11
CA PRO A 43 4.08 20.03 1.00
C PRO A 43 4.91 19.75 -0.25
N ASP A 44 6.15 19.28 -0.11
CA ASP A 44 7.04 18.93 -1.23
C ASP A 44 6.50 17.76 -2.06
N TYR A 45 5.64 16.92 -1.50
CA TYR A 45 5.00 15.80 -2.19
C TYR A 45 3.69 16.18 -2.90
N LEU A 46 3.17 17.39 -2.67
CA LEU A 46 1.87 17.79 -3.21
C LEU A 46 1.84 17.77 -4.73
N GLN A 47 2.89 18.25 -5.39
CA GLN A 47 2.97 18.27 -6.84
C GLN A 47 2.92 16.85 -7.42
N ALA A 48 3.65 15.90 -6.84
CA ALA A 48 3.64 14.51 -7.27
C ALA A 48 2.26 13.88 -7.05
N PHE A 49 1.65 14.12 -5.89
CA PHE A 49 0.30 13.65 -5.55
C PHE A 49 -0.76 14.15 -6.55
N GLU A 50 -0.73 15.44 -6.92
CA GLU A 50 -1.65 16.03 -7.89
C GLU A 50 -1.41 15.51 -9.32
N LYS A 51 -0.17 15.22 -9.68
CA LYS A 51 0.20 14.68 -10.99
C LYS A 51 -0.27 13.24 -11.17
N MET A 52 -0.39 12.47 -10.11
CA MET A 52 -0.92 11.10 -10.15
C MET A 52 -2.39 11.12 -10.58
N LYS A 53 -2.72 10.43 -11.69
CA LYS A 53 -4.08 10.42 -12.27
C LYS A 53 -5.00 9.42 -11.58
N GLN A 54 -4.45 8.29 -11.13
CA GLN A 54 -5.18 7.19 -10.51
C GLN A 54 -5.28 7.38 -9.00
N GLY A 55 -6.48 7.16 -8.44
CA GLY A 55 -6.71 7.22 -7.00
C GLY A 55 -5.87 6.20 -6.22
N ALA A 56 -5.64 5.02 -6.81
CA ALA A 56 -4.79 4.01 -6.21
C ALA A 56 -3.35 4.50 -5.98
N SER A 57 -2.71 5.12 -7.00
CA SER A 57 -1.36 5.67 -6.84
C SER A 57 -1.29 6.79 -5.80
N LYS A 58 -2.36 7.60 -5.70
CA LYS A 58 -2.48 8.63 -4.64
C LYS A 58 -2.58 8.01 -3.26
N ALA A 59 -3.38 6.96 -3.12
CA ALA A 59 -3.51 6.21 -1.87
C ALA A 59 -2.18 5.54 -1.49
N ASP A 60 -1.45 4.98 -2.47
CA ASP A 60 -0.15 4.35 -2.26
C ASP A 60 0.88 5.35 -1.71
N LEU A 61 1.03 6.53 -2.33
CA LEU A 61 1.91 7.58 -1.81
C LEU A 61 1.47 8.04 -0.42
N TRP A 62 0.17 8.26 -0.25
CA TRP A 62 -0.38 8.74 1.02
C TRP A 62 -0.17 7.72 2.16
N ARG A 63 -0.39 6.41 1.93
CA ARG A 63 -0.20 5.38 2.98
C ARG A 63 1.23 5.32 3.48
N TYR A 64 2.22 5.52 2.63
CA TYR A 64 3.61 5.58 3.06
C TYR A 64 3.87 6.78 3.96
N LEU A 65 3.41 7.97 3.57
CA LEU A 65 3.64 9.20 4.32
C LEU A 65 2.87 9.26 5.64
N VAL A 66 1.61 8.79 5.66
CA VAL A 66 0.82 8.78 6.91
C VAL A 66 1.39 7.78 7.91
N MET A 67 1.78 6.60 7.44
CA MET A 67 2.39 5.57 8.26
C MET A 67 3.81 5.95 8.72
N PHE A 68 4.59 6.64 7.87
CA PHE A 68 5.85 7.24 8.30
C PHE A 68 5.66 8.26 9.41
N LYS A 69 4.66 9.13 9.29
CA LYS A 69 4.44 10.22 10.27
C LYS A 69 3.90 9.72 11.60
N TYR A 70 2.91 8.85 11.57
CA TYR A 70 2.15 8.48 12.76
C TYR A 70 2.34 7.03 13.22
N GLY A 71 2.84 6.16 12.35
CA GLY A 71 2.84 4.72 12.61
C GLY A 71 1.42 4.16 12.74
N GLY A 72 1.30 3.05 13.47
CA GLY A 72 0.02 2.38 13.71
C GLY A 72 -0.28 1.31 12.68
N VAL A 73 -1.55 1.19 12.31
CA VAL A 73 -2.06 0.17 11.38
C VAL A 73 -2.79 0.83 10.22
N TYR A 74 -2.32 0.60 9.02
CA TYR A 74 -3.03 0.91 7.80
C TYR A 74 -3.63 -0.39 7.22
N ALA A 75 -4.87 -0.34 6.78
CA ALA A 75 -5.49 -1.40 6.01
C ALA A 75 -6.30 -0.81 4.86
N ASP A 76 -6.27 -1.48 3.69
CA ASP A 76 -7.17 -1.14 2.59
C ASP A 76 -8.62 -1.37 3.04
N ILE A 77 -9.55 -0.57 2.51
CA ILE A 77 -10.95 -0.57 2.94
C ILE A 77 -11.69 -1.88 2.65
N ASP A 78 -11.16 -2.71 1.75
CA ASP A 78 -11.65 -4.04 1.41
C ASP A 78 -10.98 -5.17 2.23
N CYS A 79 -10.33 -4.80 3.33
CA CYS A 79 -9.73 -5.73 4.28
C CYS A 79 -10.59 -5.88 5.54
N SER A 80 -10.81 -7.12 5.99
CA SER A 80 -11.46 -7.42 7.27
C SER A 80 -10.46 -7.97 8.27
N CYS A 81 -10.57 -7.52 9.53
CA CYS A 81 -9.86 -8.10 10.65
C CYS A 81 -10.54 -9.40 11.10
N VAL A 82 -9.77 -10.46 11.33
CA VAL A 82 -10.31 -11.77 11.75
C VAL A 82 -10.00 -12.04 13.22
N ASN A 83 -8.80 -11.69 13.67
CA ASN A 83 -8.36 -11.83 15.04
C ASN A 83 -7.82 -10.50 15.57
N PRO A 84 -7.97 -10.21 16.89
CA PRO A 84 -7.42 -9.00 17.49
C PRO A 84 -5.92 -8.84 17.21
N LEU A 85 -5.49 -7.63 16.89
CA LEU A 85 -4.08 -7.34 16.57
C LEU A 85 -3.11 -7.81 17.64
N LYS A 86 -3.46 -7.61 18.92
CA LYS A 86 -2.67 -8.02 20.09
C LYS A 86 -2.38 -9.52 20.20
N GLU A 87 -3.14 -10.36 19.49
CA GLU A 87 -2.97 -11.82 19.54
C GLU A 87 -1.88 -12.32 18.58
N TRP A 88 -1.49 -11.52 17.60
CA TRP A 88 -0.57 -11.99 16.56
C TRP A 88 0.53 -10.99 16.16
N ILE A 89 0.46 -9.74 16.62
CA ILE A 89 1.55 -8.77 16.47
C ILE A 89 2.50 -8.91 17.64
N ASP A 90 3.79 -9.05 17.33
CA ASP A 90 4.84 -8.97 18.34
C ASP A 90 4.88 -7.54 18.89
N PRO A 91 4.75 -7.35 20.23
CA PRO A 91 4.80 -6.02 20.85
C PRO A 91 6.07 -5.23 20.55
N ASP A 92 7.18 -5.91 20.28
CA ASP A 92 8.47 -5.30 19.98
C ASP A 92 8.69 -5.09 18.46
N ALA A 93 7.70 -5.46 17.62
CA ALA A 93 7.83 -5.29 16.18
C ALA A 93 7.79 -3.82 15.79
N ALA A 94 8.87 -3.33 15.17
CA ALA A 94 8.92 -2.01 14.56
C ALA A 94 8.23 -1.95 13.18
N TYR A 95 8.16 -3.09 12.49
CA TYR A 95 7.50 -3.26 11.21
C TYR A 95 6.94 -4.66 11.08
N VAL A 96 5.68 -4.77 10.69
CA VAL A 96 5.04 -6.05 10.37
C VAL A 96 4.71 -6.07 8.90
N THR A 97 5.21 -7.08 8.20
CA THR A 97 5.01 -7.25 6.77
C THR A 97 4.58 -8.67 6.43
N GLN A 98 3.93 -8.80 5.30
CA GLN A 98 3.63 -10.08 4.67
C GLN A 98 4.36 -10.16 3.32
N LEU A 99 4.92 -11.32 3.02
CA LEU A 99 5.41 -11.62 1.70
C LEU A 99 4.34 -12.36 0.91
N GLY A 100 4.02 -11.87 -0.28
CA GLY A 100 3.16 -12.52 -1.25
C GLY A 100 3.80 -13.79 -1.84
N VAL A 101 3.06 -14.45 -2.73
CA VAL A 101 3.49 -15.69 -3.40
C VAL A 101 4.82 -15.52 -4.15
N ASN A 102 5.06 -14.34 -4.71
CA ASN A 102 6.29 -13.97 -5.41
C ASN A 102 7.36 -13.38 -4.48
N LYS A 103 7.17 -13.46 -3.17
CA LYS A 103 8.02 -12.84 -2.14
C LYS A 103 8.02 -11.31 -2.18
N ASP A 104 7.03 -10.71 -2.81
CA ASP A 104 6.80 -9.28 -2.82
C ASP A 104 6.17 -8.81 -1.49
N VAL A 105 6.55 -7.62 -1.04
CA VAL A 105 6.03 -7.02 0.18
C VAL A 105 4.62 -6.52 -0.06
N CYS A 106 3.65 -7.02 0.72
CA CYS A 106 2.26 -6.57 0.64
C CYS A 106 2.11 -5.14 1.20
N GLN A 107 1.34 -4.31 0.51
CA GLN A 107 1.11 -2.92 0.93
C GLN A 107 -0.34 -2.62 1.36
N TRP A 108 -1.27 -3.54 1.17
CA TRP A 108 -2.67 -3.38 1.56
C TRP A 108 -2.90 -3.48 3.08
N LEU A 109 -1.90 -3.98 3.82
CA LEU A 109 -1.80 -3.90 5.26
C LEU A 109 -0.38 -3.51 5.65
N ILE A 110 -0.24 -2.42 6.38
CA ILE A 110 1.04 -1.93 6.90
C ILE A 110 0.88 -1.70 8.40
N ILE A 111 1.77 -2.30 9.19
CA ILE A 111 1.84 -2.06 10.62
C ILE A 111 3.26 -1.58 10.92
N SER A 112 3.40 -0.42 11.54
CA SER A 112 4.71 0.19 11.68
C SER A 112 4.76 1.18 12.84
N ILE A 113 5.94 1.33 13.42
CA ILE A 113 6.24 2.49 14.27
C ILE A 113 6.35 3.76 13.42
N PRO A 114 6.16 4.95 14.01
CA PRO A 114 6.45 6.21 13.32
C PRO A 114 7.94 6.33 12.99
N GLY A 115 8.25 7.09 11.92
CA GLY A 115 9.61 7.31 11.49
C GLY A 115 10.28 6.15 10.74
N ASN A 116 9.53 5.11 10.35
CA ASN A 116 10.07 3.95 9.64
C ASN A 116 10.71 4.35 8.30
N PRO A 117 12.03 4.18 8.13
CA PRO A 117 12.76 4.61 6.93
C PRO A 117 12.35 3.86 5.66
N ILE A 118 11.83 2.63 5.75
CA ILE A 118 11.30 1.89 4.59
C ILE A 118 10.16 2.68 3.95
N LEU A 119 9.23 3.17 4.77
CA LEU A 119 8.06 3.91 4.30
C LEU A 119 8.45 5.28 3.71
N PHE A 120 9.42 5.96 4.33
CA PHE A 120 9.92 7.21 3.80
C PHE A 120 10.61 7.03 2.44
N ARG A 121 11.48 6.02 2.31
CA ARG A 121 12.13 5.69 1.03
C ARG A 121 11.12 5.28 -0.06
N ALA A 122 10.08 4.54 0.31
CA ALA A 122 9.00 4.22 -0.63
C ALA A 122 8.29 5.50 -1.13
N ALA A 123 8.03 6.45 -0.22
CA ALA A 123 7.46 7.75 -0.59
C ALA A 123 8.41 8.58 -1.49
N GLU A 124 9.71 8.63 -1.19
CA GLU A 124 10.71 9.33 -2.02
C GLU A 124 10.80 8.73 -3.43
N ARG A 125 10.77 7.40 -3.55
CA ARG A 125 10.74 6.72 -4.85
C ARG A 125 9.46 7.04 -5.63
N ALA A 126 8.30 7.03 -4.96
CA ALA A 126 7.02 7.39 -5.56
C ALA A 126 7.01 8.86 -6.04
N LEU A 127 7.63 9.76 -5.27
CA LEU A 127 7.85 11.16 -5.64
C LEU A 127 8.68 11.26 -6.92
N ASP A 128 9.86 10.62 -6.95
CA ASP A 128 10.77 10.66 -8.10
C ASP A 128 10.10 10.05 -9.35
N ASN A 129 9.46 8.91 -9.23
CA ASN A 129 8.74 8.26 -10.33
C ASN A 129 7.62 9.15 -10.90
N SER A 130 6.87 9.84 -10.03
CA SER A 130 5.79 10.72 -10.45
C SER A 130 6.28 11.99 -11.14
N LEU A 131 7.35 12.61 -10.65
CA LEU A 131 7.87 13.86 -11.18
C LEU A 131 8.69 13.65 -12.46
N ASN A 132 9.54 12.64 -12.48
CA ASN A 132 10.54 12.44 -13.54
C ASN A 132 10.08 11.47 -14.64
N ASP A 133 8.89 10.89 -14.52
CA ASP A 133 8.27 9.99 -15.54
C ASP A 133 9.20 8.81 -15.96
N ARG A 134 10.20 8.48 -15.11
CA ARG A 134 11.29 7.55 -15.43
C ARG A 134 10.79 6.16 -15.79
N ARG A 135 9.73 5.68 -15.11
CA ARG A 135 9.19 4.32 -15.36
C ARG A 135 8.22 4.24 -16.53
N ARG A 136 7.78 5.36 -17.09
CA ARG A 136 6.98 5.38 -18.32
C ARG A 136 7.81 4.95 -19.53
N ALA A 137 9.11 5.27 -19.52
CA ALA A 137 10.04 4.93 -20.60
C ALA A 137 10.39 3.43 -20.63
N GLU A 138 10.48 2.77 -19.47
CA GLU A 138 10.82 1.34 -19.38
C GLU A 138 9.72 0.42 -19.95
N TYR A 139 8.45 0.85 -19.91
CA TYR A 139 7.31 0.09 -20.43
C TYR A 139 6.85 0.50 -21.84
N SER A 140 7.41 1.56 -22.43
CA SER A 140 7.08 1.97 -23.80
C SER A 140 7.64 1.05 -24.89
N GLY A 141 8.55 0.14 -24.54
CA GLY A 141 9.16 -0.84 -25.45
C GLY A 141 8.34 -2.11 -25.70
N PHE A 142 7.23 -2.31 -25.00
CA PHE A 142 6.39 -3.50 -25.18
C PHE A 142 5.21 -3.18 -26.11
N GLU A 143 5.51 -2.93 -27.38
CA GLU A 143 4.51 -2.89 -28.44
C GLU A 143 4.09 -4.31 -28.83
N LEU A 144 3.02 -4.81 -28.18
CA LEU A 144 2.29 -5.95 -28.71
C LEU A 144 1.43 -5.48 -29.89
N HIS A 145 1.75 -5.95 -31.08
CA HIS A 145 0.93 -5.78 -32.28
C HIS A 145 -0.34 -6.64 -32.12
N MET A 146 -1.44 -6.03 -31.68
CA MET A 146 -2.72 -6.71 -31.49
C MET A 146 -3.79 -6.20 -32.45
N SER A 147 -4.35 -7.10 -33.26
CA SER A 147 -5.31 -6.81 -34.31
C SER A 147 -6.79 -6.86 -33.89
N ASN A 148 -7.12 -7.09 -32.61
CA ASN A 148 -8.47 -7.28 -32.12
C ASN A 148 -8.85 -6.24 -31.06
N LEU A 149 -10.07 -5.67 -31.14
CA LEU A 149 -10.55 -4.61 -30.27
C LEU A 149 -10.61 -5.02 -28.79
N GLN A 150 -11.03 -6.26 -28.50
CA GLN A 150 -11.06 -6.80 -27.12
C GLN A 150 -9.66 -6.90 -26.50
N LEU A 151 -8.67 -7.23 -27.32
CA LEU A 151 -7.27 -7.32 -26.90
C LEU A 151 -6.68 -5.93 -26.65
N ARG A 152 -7.13 -4.90 -27.38
CA ARG A 152 -6.72 -3.48 -27.14
C ARG A 152 -7.27 -2.94 -25.82
N GLU A 153 -8.49 -3.30 -25.44
CA GLU A 153 -9.05 -2.92 -24.12
C GLU A 153 -8.29 -3.61 -22.98
N GLN A 154 -7.98 -4.89 -23.13
CA GLN A 154 -7.16 -5.63 -22.16
C GLN A 154 -5.74 -5.07 -22.06
N GLU A 155 -5.12 -4.73 -23.19
CA GLU A 155 -3.80 -4.10 -23.25
C GLU A 155 -3.80 -2.71 -22.59
N THR A 156 -4.81 -1.90 -22.85
CA THR A 156 -4.95 -0.58 -22.22
C THR A 156 -5.13 -0.71 -20.71
N ARG A 157 -5.93 -1.66 -20.26
CA ARG A 157 -6.11 -1.94 -18.85
C ARG A 157 -4.81 -2.45 -18.21
N PHE A 158 -4.11 -3.37 -18.86
CA PHE A 158 -2.82 -3.87 -18.42
C PHE A 158 -1.77 -2.75 -18.31
N LYS A 159 -1.65 -1.87 -19.31
CA LYS A 159 -0.76 -0.70 -19.27
C LYS A 159 -1.09 0.25 -18.12
N ILE A 160 -2.38 0.48 -17.85
CA ILE A 160 -2.82 1.32 -16.73
C ILE A 160 -2.48 0.66 -15.39
N GLU A 161 -2.78 -0.62 -15.23
CA GLU A 161 -2.49 -1.36 -14.00
C GLU A 161 -0.98 -1.41 -13.72
N HIS A 162 -0.15 -1.69 -14.73
CA HIS A 162 1.31 -1.64 -14.58
C HIS A 162 1.84 -0.26 -14.27
N HIS A 163 1.27 0.79 -14.88
CA HIS A 163 1.67 2.15 -14.57
C HIS A 163 1.35 2.53 -13.11
N VAL A 164 0.17 2.15 -12.60
CA VAL A 164 -0.19 2.36 -11.19
C VAL A 164 0.80 1.65 -10.26
N LEU A 165 1.05 0.37 -10.50
CA LEU A 165 1.95 -0.45 -9.69
C LEU A 165 3.38 0.09 -9.68
N SER A 166 3.88 0.56 -10.83
CA SER A 166 5.25 1.06 -10.98
C SER A 166 5.47 2.47 -10.42
N LEU A 167 4.41 3.27 -10.25
CA LEU A 167 4.54 4.62 -9.69
C LEU A 167 4.78 4.61 -8.18
N ALA A 168 3.92 3.92 -7.45
CA ALA A 168 3.91 3.94 -5.99
C ALA A 168 3.48 2.60 -5.36
N GLY A 169 3.16 1.59 -6.18
CA GLY A 169 2.58 0.32 -5.77
C GLY A 169 3.55 -0.63 -5.04
N PRO A 170 3.16 -1.91 -4.84
CA PRO A 170 3.94 -2.89 -4.10
C PRO A 170 5.42 -3.01 -4.51
N PRO A 171 5.80 -2.93 -5.81
CA PRO A 171 7.21 -2.97 -6.19
C PRO A 171 8.05 -1.86 -5.57
N ILE A 172 7.46 -0.68 -5.35
CA ILE A 172 8.17 0.46 -4.76
C ILE A 172 8.44 0.23 -3.27
N LEU A 173 7.47 -0.33 -2.55
CA LEU A 173 7.67 -0.73 -1.16
C LEU A 173 8.69 -1.87 -1.05
N GLN A 174 8.64 -2.84 -1.96
CA GLN A 174 9.61 -3.93 -2.05
C GLN A 174 11.04 -3.40 -2.22
N GLU A 175 11.28 -2.52 -3.20
CA GLU A 175 12.59 -1.94 -3.45
C GLU A 175 13.11 -1.16 -2.23
N ALA A 176 12.22 -0.40 -1.57
CA ALA A 176 12.59 0.34 -0.36
C ALA A 176 12.96 -0.57 0.80
N ALA A 177 12.23 -1.68 0.98
CA ALA A 177 12.53 -2.69 1.99
C ALA A 177 13.84 -3.42 1.68
N GLU A 178 14.05 -3.80 0.42
CA GLU A 178 15.30 -4.46 -0.01
C GLU A 178 16.52 -3.58 0.21
N ASP A 179 16.45 -2.29 -0.10
CA ASP A 179 17.52 -1.35 0.16
C ASP A 179 17.86 -1.26 1.65
N CYS A 180 16.83 -1.26 2.49
CA CYS A 180 16.99 -1.21 3.93
C CYS A 180 17.66 -2.48 4.46
N PHE A 181 17.20 -3.64 4.00
CA PHE A 181 17.61 -4.94 4.50
C PHE A 181 18.96 -5.42 3.92
N LYS A 182 19.12 -5.33 2.59
CA LYS A 182 20.35 -5.77 1.92
C LYS A 182 21.56 -4.90 2.28
N ASN A 183 21.35 -3.60 2.39
CA ASN A 183 22.43 -2.64 2.69
C ASN A 183 22.62 -2.40 4.18
N GLN A 184 21.83 -3.06 5.04
CA GLN A 184 21.84 -2.87 6.50
C GLN A 184 21.78 -1.39 6.93
N THR A 185 21.05 -0.58 6.15
CA THR A 185 20.95 0.86 6.38
C THR A 185 19.89 1.25 7.39
N CYS A 186 19.12 0.26 7.89
CA CYS A 186 18.04 0.44 8.86
C CYS A 186 18.06 -0.71 9.89
N PRO A 187 19.14 -0.89 10.66
CA PRO A 187 19.31 -2.03 11.55
C PRO A 187 18.23 -2.10 12.63
N GLU A 188 17.74 -0.95 13.11
CA GLU A 188 16.67 -0.86 14.11
C GLU A 188 15.34 -1.42 13.58
N ILE A 189 15.05 -1.27 12.29
CA ILE A 189 13.86 -1.85 11.67
C ILE A 189 14.10 -3.32 11.34
N PHE A 190 15.26 -3.66 10.79
CA PHE A 190 15.59 -5.02 10.40
C PHE A 190 15.48 -6.01 11.58
N ASN A 191 16.07 -5.65 12.72
CA ASN A 191 16.08 -6.51 13.92
C ASN A 191 14.70 -6.67 14.56
N HIS A 192 13.78 -5.75 14.30
CA HIS A 192 12.41 -5.73 14.85
C HIS A 192 11.33 -5.89 13.77
N THR A 193 11.69 -6.48 12.63
CA THR A 193 10.70 -6.77 11.57
C THR A 193 10.08 -8.15 11.78
N GLN A 194 8.77 -8.18 11.92
CA GLN A 194 7.98 -9.39 11.95
C GLN A 194 7.48 -9.75 10.55
N VAL A 195 7.84 -10.93 10.04
CA VAL A 195 7.30 -11.49 8.79
C VAL A 195 6.20 -12.48 9.13
N VAL A 196 4.97 -12.20 8.69
CA VAL A 196 3.77 -12.95 9.10
C VAL A 196 3.39 -14.06 8.12
N CYS A 197 3.85 -14.01 6.86
CA CYS A 197 3.68 -15.06 5.87
C CYS A 197 5.01 -15.51 5.32
N THR A 198 5.16 -16.83 5.23
CA THR A 198 6.26 -17.47 4.49
C THR A 198 5.79 -17.86 3.10
N SER A 199 6.71 -17.89 2.15
CA SER A 199 6.47 -18.32 0.77
C SER A 199 5.77 -19.69 0.73
N GLY A 200 4.62 -19.76 0.04
CA GLY A 200 3.85 -21.00 -0.16
C GLY A 200 2.34 -20.88 0.11
N GLU A 201 1.88 -19.79 0.72
CA GLU A 201 0.45 -19.54 0.87
C GLU A 201 -0.12 -18.81 -0.36
N THR A 202 -1.25 -19.29 -0.86
CA THR A 202 -1.87 -18.79 -2.10
C THR A 202 -2.67 -17.51 -1.92
N SER A 203 -2.70 -16.95 -0.71
CA SER A 203 -3.46 -15.73 -0.40
C SER A 203 -2.71 -14.82 0.57
N CYS A 204 -2.79 -13.51 0.34
CA CYS A 204 -2.30 -12.49 1.27
C CYS A 204 -3.25 -12.40 2.49
N ASN A 205 -3.13 -13.28 3.44
CA ASN A 205 -4.06 -13.40 4.57
C ASN A 205 -3.44 -13.12 5.94
N PHE A 206 -2.22 -12.61 6.04
CA PHE A 206 -1.55 -12.45 7.34
C PHE A 206 -1.84 -13.62 8.30
N LYS A 207 -1.55 -14.87 7.84
CA LYS A 207 -1.85 -16.14 8.54
C LYS A 207 -3.34 -16.30 8.91
N GLY A 208 -4.25 -15.77 8.10
CA GLY A 208 -5.70 -15.82 8.36
C GLY A 208 -6.20 -14.78 9.36
N ASN A 209 -5.34 -13.90 9.87
CA ASN A 209 -5.73 -12.86 10.83
C ASN A 209 -6.39 -11.65 10.16
N VAL A 210 -6.09 -11.42 8.88
CA VAL A 210 -6.71 -10.40 8.03
C VAL A 210 -7.05 -11.02 6.69
N LYS A 211 -8.21 -10.68 6.13
CA LYS A 211 -8.66 -11.10 4.80
C LYS A 211 -8.78 -9.90 3.90
N HIS A 212 -8.26 -10.03 2.69
CA HIS A 212 -8.42 -9.07 1.60
C HIS A 212 -9.37 -9.65 0.54
N ASP A 213 -10.38 -8.89 0.13
CA ASP A 213 -11.35 -9.33 -0.88
C ASP A 213 -10.88 -8.94 -2.29
N TYR A 214 -10.13 -9.81 -2.93
CA TYR A 214 -9.69 -9.62 -4.32
C TYR A 214 -10.80 -9.72 -5.37
N GLY A 215 -12.01 -10.17 -4.98
CA GLY A 215 -13.07 -10.56 -5.91
C GLY A 215 -13.95 -9.44 -6.45
N ASN A 216 -13.91 -8.24 -5.89
CA ASN A 216 -14.83 -7.15 -6.25
C ASN A 216 -14.10 -5.90 -6.75
N LYS A 217 -13.67 -5.93 -8.01
CA LYS A 217 -13.06 -4.77 -8.69
C LYS A 217 -14.08 -3.74 -9.23
N ASN A 218 -15.36 -3.82 -8.85
CA ASN A 218 -16.44 -2.95 -9.34
C ASN A 218 -16.87 -1.93 -8.27
N TYR A 219 -15.95 -1.05 -7.86
CA TYR A 219 -16.25 0.08 -6.97
C TYR A 219 -15.99 1.41 -7.65
#